data_5fa4ac674d5b9986fe61b228943df1d3
#
_entry.id   5fa4ac674d5b9986fe61b228943df1d3
#
_cell.length_a   1.000
_cell.length_b   1.000
_cell.length_c   1.000
_cell.angle_alpha   90.00
_cell.angle_beta   90.00
_cell.angle_gamma   90.00
#
_symmetry.space_group_name_H-M   'P 1'
#
loop_
_entity.id
_entity.type
_entity.pdbx_description
1 polymer ?
#
loop_
_entity_poly.entity_id
_entity_poly.type
_entity_poly.pdbx_seq_one_letter_code
_entity_poly.pdbx_strand_id
1 'polypeptide(L)'
;MRISRLMPAVAAAAACVLSLFAPSATAAPAPPLQDTPPPTTQIIGGGQATNAPWAARLFSNGRETCSATIIAPTWILTAKHCVTGGGLSFRIGSLDQHSGGVVANGVQTYTHSADLALVRLDRSVQATYSRLGSPGSVSVGQSVQVWGWGATSQCGSEANCQSRYLKVANVTVTGGCGDAYGGSAICARRGNGITAGGDSGGPMTANGIQVGVASTSDRQTTTAYTNVTAYRSWIQSIAGV
;
A
#
# COMPACT_ATOMS: atom_id res chain seq x y z
N MET A 1 -40.24 69.71 -53.29
CA MET A 1 -41.33 69.72 -54.30
C MET A 1 -41.98 68.37 -54.33
N ARG A 2 -43.34 68.35 -54.09
CA ARG A 2 -44.31 67.20 -54.19
C ARG A 2 -44.13 66.10 -53.23
N ILE A 3 -44.84 66.03 -52.18
CA ILE A 3 -46.13 65.57 -51.70
C ILE A 3 -46.67 64.41 -52.57
N SER A 4 -46.85 63.25 -51.96
CA SER A 4 -48.05 62.48 -52.15
C SER A 4 -48.24 61.49 -50.94
N ARG A 5 -49.36 61.72 -50.32
CA ARG A 5 -50.01 60.86 -49.29
C ARG A 5 -50.62 59.66 -49.97
N LEU A 6 -50.79 58.54 -49.28
CA LEU A 6 -51.98 57.70 -49.28
C LEU A 6 -52.00 56.78 -48.08
N MET A 7 -53.05 56.84 -47.33
CA MET A 7 -53.56 55.98 -46.22
C MET A 7 -54.47 54.88 -46.82
N PRO A 8 -55.09 54.03 -46.00
CA PRO A 8 -54.68 52.87 -45.26
C PRO A 8 -55.45 51.60 -45.71
N ALA A 9 -55.03 50.45 -45.31
CA ALA A 9 -55.88 49.25 -45.33
C ALA A 9 -55.79 48.50 -44.02
N VAL A 10 -56.92 48.51 -43.32
CA VAL A 10 -57.18 47.67 -42.15
C VAL A 10 -57.44 46.25 -42.64
N ALA A 11 -56.68 45.30 -42.18
CA ALA A 11 -57.00 43.88 -42.32
C ALA A 11 -57.00 43.23 -40.92
N ALA A 12 -58.17 42.81 -40.50
CA ALA A 12 -58.37 42.06 -39.28
C ALA A 12 -57.83 40.64 -39.48
N ALA A 13 -56.91 40.25 -38.69
CA ALA A 13 -56.44 38.87 -38.63
C ALA A 13 -56.93 38.16 -37.37
N ALA A 14 -57.68 37.11 -37.54
CA ALA A 14 -58.22 36.24 -36.53
C ALA A 14 -57.07 35.51 -35.83
N ALA A 15 -56.99 35.60 -34.50
CA ALA A 15 -56.07 34.85 -33.70
C ALA A 15 -56.53 33.38 -33.56
N CYS A 16 -55.90 32.47 -34.27
CA CYS A 16 -55.94 31.03 -33.97
C CYS A 16 -55.02 30.71 -32.78
N VAL A 17 -55.58 30.41 -31.65
CA VAL A 17 -54.82 29.87 -30.48
C VAL A 17 -54.55 28.39 -30.75
N LEU A 18 -53.36 28.08 -31.23
CA LEU A 18 -52.92 26.67 -31.24
C LEU A 18 -52.37 26.34 -29.86
N SER A 19 -53.13 25.54 -29.11
CA SER A 19 -52.69 24.91 -27.89
C SER A 19 -51.62 23.83 -28.23
N LEU A 20 -50.35 24.13 -28.01
CA LEU A 20 -49.27 23.14 -28.08
C LEU A 20 -49.32 22.26 -26.85
N PHE A 21 -49.92 21.08 -26.96
CA PHE A 21 -49.68 20.01 -25.99
C PHE A 21 -48.29 19.47 -26.19
N ALA A 22 -47.35 19.85 -25.28
CA ALA A 22 -46.06 19.20 -25.21
C ALA A 22 -46.24 17.81 -24.58
N PRO A 23 -45.75 16.73 -25.20
CA PRO A 23 -45.75 15.42 -24.56
C PRO A 23 -44.81 15.44 -23.36
N SER A 24 -45.34 15.09 -22.19
CA SER A 24 -44.52 14.86 -21.00
C SER A 24 -43.59 13.68 -21.27
N ALA A 25 -42.32 13.93 -21.41
CA ALA A 25 -41.32 12.88 -21.48
C ALA A 25 -41.23 12.20 -20.08
N THR A 26 -41.81 11.01 -19.97
CA THR A 26 -41.56 10.11 -18.85
C THR A 26 -40.11 9.72 -18.88
N ALA A 27 -39.34 10.20 -17.87
CA ALA A 27 -37.98 9.75 -17.68
C ALA A 27 -37.95 8.23 -17.50
N ALA A 28 -37.18 7.54 -18.33
CA ALA A 28 -36.93 6.12 -18.15
C ALA A 28 -36.31 5.88 -16.75
N PRO A 29 -36.70 4.82 -16.04
CA PRO A 29 -36.06 4.48 -14.76
C PRO A 29 -34.58 4.32 -14.99
N ALA A 30 -33.79 4.93 -14.11
CA ALA A 30 -32.33 4.77 -14.10
C ALA A 30 -31.99 3.27 -14.05
N PRO A 31 -30.99 2.79 -14.84
CA PRO A 31 -30.55 1.41 -14.71
C PRO A 31 -30.12 1.14 -13.25
N PRO A 32 -30.42 -0.07 -12.74
CA PRO A 32 -30.02 -0.44 -11.40
C PRO A 32 -28.52 -0.22 -11.27
N LEU A 33 -28.09 0.41 -10.16
CA LEU A 33 -26.69 0.51 -9.79
C LEU A 33 -26.12 -0.90 -9.87
N GLN A 34 -25.22 -1.15 -10.81
CA GLN A 34 -24.47 -2.38 -10.83
C GLN A 34 -23.70 -2.40 -9.52
N ASP A 35 -24.02 -3.35 -8.65
CA ASP A 35 -23.16 -3.70 -7.52
C ASP A 35 -21.80 -4.05 -8.11
N THR A 36 -20.90 -3.05 -8.14
CA THR A 36 -19.48 -3.33 -8.33
C THR A 36 -19.09 -4.23 -7.18
N PRO A 37 -18.62 -5.47 -7.47
CA PRO A 37 -18.16 -6.34 -6.39
C PRO A 37 -17.14 -5.58 -5.57
N PRO A 38 -17.16 -5.69 -4.22
CA PRO A 38 -16.20 -5.02 -3.38
C PRO A 38 -14.81 -5.36 -3.88
N PRO A 39 -13.86 -4.39 -3.91
CA PRO A 39 -12.52 -4.61 -4.43
C PRO A 39 -11.93 -5.85 -3.78
N THR A 40 -11.54 -6.83 -4.60
CA THR A 40 -10.98 -8.11 -4.16
C THR A 40 -9.76 -7.85 -3.28
N THR A 41 -9.82 -8.33 -2.06
CA THR A 41 -8.85 -8.18 -0.99
C THR A 41 -7.51 -8.83 -1.35
N GLN A 42 -6.40 -8.11 -1.22
CA GLN A 42 -5.03 -8.45 -1.66
C GLN A 42 -4.00 -8.10 -0.57
N ILE A 43 -2.90 -8.61 -0.42
CA ILE A 43 -2.18 -9.59 0.41
C ILE A 43 -3.05 -10.81 0.25
N ILE A 44 -2.68 -12.00 0.18
CA ILE A 44 -3.70 -13.05 -0.01
C ILE A 44 -4.79 -12.88 1.08
N GLY A 45 -5.87 -12.17 0.76
CA GLY A 45 -6.83 -11.58 1.72
C GLY A 45 -6.46 -10.13 2.13
N GLY A 46 -6.98 -9.66 3.27
CA GLY A 46 -6.73 -8.28 3.77
C GLY A 46 -7.51 -7.20 3.02
N GLY A 47 -7.03 -5.96 3.08
CA GLY A 47 -7.62 -4.79 2.42
C GLY A 47 -6.57 -3.86 1.83
N GLN A 48 -7.00 -2.87 1.07
CA GLN A 48 -6.11 -1.80 0.61
C GLN A 48 -5.81 -0.85 1.78
N ALA A 49 -4.54 -0.49 1.94
CA ALA A 49 -4.14 0.51 2.91
C ALA A 49 -4.63 1.91 2.49
N THR A 50 -5.04 2.71 3.45
CA THR A 50 -5.48 4.09 3.22
C THR A 50 -4.47 5.11 3.72
N ASN A 51 -3.59 4.72 4.63
CA ASN A 51 -2.55 5.59 5.19
C ASN A 51 -1.36 4.76 5.69
N ALA A 52 -0.16 5.01 5.14
CA ALA A 52 1.10 4.41 5.57
C ALA A 52 2.28 5.29 5.11
N PRO A 53 2.46 6.48 5.67
CA PRO A 53 3.43 7.46 5.17
C PRO A 53 4.90 7.02 5.36
N TRP A 54 5.14 6.00 6.17
CA TRP A 54 6.44 5.36 6.40
C TRP A 54 6.72 4.20 5.44
N ALA A 55 5.76 3.80 4.61
CA ALA A 55 5.93 2.67 3.73
C ALA A 55 6.92 2.97 2.60
N ALA A 56 7.74 1.99 2.26
CA ALA A 56 8.69 2.08 1.17
C ALA A 56 8.60 0.82 0.29
N ARG A 57 8.43 1.01 -1.02
CA ARG A 57 8.52 -0.07 -2.00
C ARG A 57 9.96 -0.23 -2.44
N LEU A 58 10.51 -1.44 -2.34
CA LEU A 58 11.87 -1.76 -2.76
C LEU A 58 11.89 -2.29 -4.19
N PHE A 59 12.79 -1.72 -5.00
CA PHE A 59 13.11 -2.15 -6.36
C PHE A 59 14.57 -2.59 -6.40
N SER A 60 14.85 -3.69 -7.10
CA SER A 60 16.19 -4.14 -7.42
C SER A 60 16.38 -4.12 -8.94
N ASN A 61 17.36 -3.35 -9.42
CA ASN A 61 17.57 -3.11 -10.85
C ASN A 61 16.29 -2.69 -11.60
N GLY A 62 15.48 -1.84 -10.96
CA GLY A 62 14.24 -1.29 -11.51
C GLY A 62 13.04 -2.25 -11.49
N ARG A 63 13.18 -3.44 -10.90
CA ARG A 63 12.08 -4.41 -10.75
C ARG A 63 11.55 -4.40 -9.32
N GLU A 64 10.25 -4.48 -9.20
CA GLU A 64 9.55 -4.62 -7.91
C GLU A 64 9.94 -5.94 -7.25
N THR A 65 10.50 -5.88 -6.04
CA THR A 65 10.96 -7.08 -5.34
C THR A 65 10.34 -7.24 -3.96
N CYS A 66 10.48 -6.22 -3.12
CA CYS A 66 10.17 -6.32 -1.69
C CYS A 66 9.46 -5.06 -1.18
N SER A 67 8.95 -5.16 0.03
CA SER A 67 8.46 -4.05 0.83
C SER A 67 9.52 -3.63 1.84
N ALA A 68 9.40 -2.43 2.40
CA ALA A 68 10.34 -1.85 3.35
C ALA A 68 9.67 -0.73 4.16
N THR A 69 10.40 -0.15 5.11
CA THR A 69 9.98 1.06 5.84
C THR A 69 11.12 2.08 5.93
N ILE A 70 10.77 3.37 5.84
CA ILE A 70 11.71 4.43 6.23
C ILE A 70 11.63 4.62 7.75
N ILE A 71 12.77 4.53 8.42
CA ILE A 71 12.87 4.62 9.89
C ILE A 71 13.60 5.88 10.38
N ALA A 72 14.35 6.54 9.48
CA ALA A 72 15.05 7.80 9.71
C ALA A 72 15.31 8.51 8.36
N PRO A 73 15.71 9.77 8.32
CA PRO A 73 15.86 10.55 7.08
C PRO A 73 16.64 9.87 5.96
N THR A 74 17.64 9.06 6.30
CA THR A 74 18.52 8.37 5.33
C THR A 74 18.51 6.86 5.51
N TRP A 75 17.57 6.28 6.27
CA TRP A 75 17.59 4.86 6.62
C TRP A 75 16.31 4.12 6.31
N ILE A 76 16.47 3.05 5.55
CA ILE A 76 15.43 2.05 5.27
C ILE A 76 15.70 0.79 6.09
N LEU A 77 14.64 0.21 6.64
CA LEU A 77 14.62 -1.11 7.27
C LEU A 77 13.87 -2.09 6.35
N THR A 78 14.48 -3.25 6.08
CA THR A 78 13.92 -4.30 5.24
C THR A 78 14.51 -5.67 5.61
N ALA A 79 14.17 -6.73 4.88
CA ALA A 79 14.75 -8.06 5.07
C ALA A 79 16.11 -8.20 4.37
N LYS A 80 17.01 -9.00 4.95
CA LYS A 80 18.33 -9.31 4.38
C LYS A 80 18.22 -9.97 3.00
N HIS A 81 17.30 -10.91 2.82
CA HIS A 81 17.12 -11.58 1.54
C HIS A 81 16.63 -10.65 0.42
N CYS A 82 16.10 -9.46 0.76
CA CYS A 82 15.67 -8.45 -0.20
C CYS A 82 16.82 -7.62 -0.80
N VAL A 83 17.97 -7.59 -0.16
CA VAL A 83 19.11 -6.72 -0.53
C VAL A 83 20.28 -7.47 -1.16
N THR A 84 20.07 -8.72 -1.54
CA THR A 84 21.09 -9.55 -2.20
C THR A 84 21.38 -9.18 -3.65
N GLY A 85 20.45 -8.45 -4.31
CA GLY A 85 20.61 -7.85 -5.63
C GLY A 85 21.27 -6.48 -5.60
N GLY A 86 21.73 -6.01 -6.76
CA GLY A 86 22.26 -4.64 -6.92
C GLY A 86 21.17 -3.64 -7.29
N GLY A 87 21.58 -2.36 -7.46
CA GLY A 87 20.69 -1.31 -8.00
C GLY A 87 19.43 -1.09 -7.14
N LEU A 88 19.59 -1.01 -5.82
CA LEU A 88 18.47 -0.81 -4.90
C LEU A 88 17.93 0.62 -5.01
N SER A 89 16.62 0.74 -5.16
CA SER A 89 15.91 2.00 -5.05
C SER A 89 14.59 1.81 -4.29
N PHE A 90 14.08 2.90 -3.73
CA PHE A 90 12.91 2.89 -2.87
C PHE A 90 11.95 4.00 -3.26
N ARG A 91 10.66 3.66 -3.44
CA ARG A 91 9.58 4.63 -3.49
C ARG A 91 8.98 4.75 -2.10
N ILE A 92 9.10 5.92 -1.50
CA ILE A 92 8.82 6.18 -0.08
C ILE A 92 7.60 7.09 0.05
N GLY A 93 6.69 6.73 0.97
CA GLY A 93 5.53 7.57 1.31
C GLY A 93 4.40 7.55 0.28
N SER A 94 4.39 6.60 -0.66
CA SER A 94 3.26 6.37 -1.58
C SER A 94 2.59 5.04 -1.27
N LEU A 95 1.27 5.00 -1.43
CA LEU A 95 0.50 3.74 -1.44
C LEU A 95 0.52 3.05 -2.81
N ASP A 96 0.75 3.81 -3.90
CA ASP A 96 0.89 3.30 -5.26
C ASP A 96 2.38 3.05 -5.56
N GLN A 97 2.76 1.80 -5.83
CA GLN A 97 4.14 1.45 -6.13
C GLN A 97 4.68 2.07 -7.43
N HIS A 98 3.82 2.55 -8.32
CA HIS A 98 4.20 3.11 -9.62
C HIS A 98 4.23 4.64 -9.64
N SER A 99 3.58 5.32 -8.70
CA SER A 99 3.48 6.78 -8.71
C SER A 99 3.47 7.40 -7.31
N GLY A 100 3.72 8.70 -7.25
CA GLY A 100 3.74 9.46 -5.99
C GLY A 100 4.96 9.17 -5.13
N GLY A 101 4.97 9.74 -3.93
CA GLY A 101 6.05 9.62 -2.97
C GLY A 101 7.40 10.20 -3.45
N VAL A 102 8.46 9.83 -2.76
CA VAL A 102 9.84 10.21 -3.08
C VAL A 102 10.61 8.96 -3.49
N VAL A 103 11.37 9.04 -4.60
CA VAL A 103 12.29 7.97 -5.00
C VAL A 103 13.70 8.31 -4.55
N ALA A 104 14.35 7.39 -3.84
CA ALA A 104 15.74 7.50 -3.42
C ALA A 104 16.48 6.18 -3.67
N ASN A 105 17.80 6.24 -3.88
CA ASN A 105 18.63 5.07 -4.14
C ASN A 105 19.31 4.59 -2.86
N GLY A 106 19.46 3.27 -2.72
CA GLY A 106 20.29 2.67 -1.69
C GLY A 106 21.76 2.72 -2.09
N VAL A 107 22.58 3.34 -1.25
CA VAL A 107 24.05 3.50 -1.51
C VAL A 107 24.91 2.62 -0.64
N GLN A 108 24.40 2.13 0.47
CA GLN A 108 25.12 1.25 1.38
C GLN A 108 24.17 0.34 2.13
N THR A 109 24.50 -0.94 2.22
CA THR A 109 23.69 -1.96 2.86
C THR A 109 24.43 -2.55 4.05
N TYR A 110 23.71 -2.71 5.15
CA TYR A 110 24.17 -3.40 6.36
C TYR A 110 23.23 -4.56 6.64
N THR A 111 23.77 -5.76 6.76
CA THR A 111 22.98 -6.98 7.01
C THR A 111 23.29 -7.56 8.38
N HIS A 112 22.27 -8.07 9.06
CA HIS A 112 22.42 -8.85 10.28
C HIS A 112 22.61 -10.34 9.99
N SER A 113 22.98 -11.16 10.98
CA SER A 113 22.92 -12.62 10.86
C SER A 113 21.50 -13.14 10.70
N ALA A 114 20.52 -12.53 11.37
CA ALA A 114 19.09 -12.70 11.12
C ALA A 114 18.66 -12.09 9.78
N ASP A 115 17.42 -12.33 9.36
CA ASP A 115 16.85 -11.81 8.11
C ASP A 115 16.49 -10.32 8.23
N LEU A 116 17.48 -9.50 8.48
CA LEU A 116 17.33 -8.06 8.71
C LEU A 116 18.41 -7.28 7.97
N ALA A 117 18.03 -6.17 7.35
CA ALA A 117 18.93 -5.26 6.67
C ALA A 117 18.54 -3.79 6.89
N LEU A 118 19.56 -2.94 6.96
CA LEU A 118 19.46 -1.50 6.90
C LEU A 118 20.11 -1.02 5.60
N VAL A 119 19.43 -0.12 4.89
CA VAL A 119 19.96 0.48 3.66
C VAL A 119 20.04 1.98 3.84
N ARG A 120 21.25 2.54 3.65
CA ARG A 120 21.46 3.98 3.64
C ARG A 120 21.08 4.55 2.29
N LEU A 121 20.27 5.60 2.29
CA LEU A 121 19.83 6.31 1.10
C LEU A 121 20.87 7.32 0.61
N ASP A 122 20.84 7.62 -0.69
CA ASP A 122 21.69 8.64 -1.35
C ASP A 122 21.33 10.07 -0.93
N ARG A 123 20.20 10.27 -0.28
CA ARG A 123 19.70 11.58 0.18
C ARG A 123 18.85 11.45 1.42
N SER A 124 18.67 12.57 2.13
CA SER A 124 17.67 12.69 3.19
C SER A 124 16.26 12.79 2.57
N VAL A 125 15.33 12.01 3.09
CA VAL A 125 13.92 12.01 2.69
C VAL A 125 13.08 12.45 3.88
N GLN A 126 12.34 13.55 3.71
CA GLN A 126 11.36 13.99 4.70
C GLN A 126 10.11 13.12 4.58
N ALA A 127 9.82 12.38 5.64
CA ALA A 127 8.69 11.46 5.73
C ALA A 127 8.22 11.32 7.19
N THR A 128 7.11 10.64 7.40
CA THR A 128 6.79 10.09 8.72
C THR A 128 7.57 8.79 8.89
N TYR A 129 8.50 8.75 9.82
CA TYR A 129 9.32 7.56 10.03
C TYR A 129 8.58 6.51 10.84
N SER A 130 8.77 5.23 10.49
CA SER A 130 8.23 4.10 11.24
C SER A 130 8.84 4.05 12.64
N ARG A 131 7.98 4.09 13.66
CA ARG A 131 8.40 3.94 15.06
C ARG A 131 8.69 2.47 15.34
N LEU A 132 9.85 2.17 15.89
CA LEU A 132 10.28 0.80 16.17
C LEU A 132 9.96 0.42 17.61
N GLY A 133 9.43 -0.79 17.79
CA GLY A 133 9.11 -1.34 19.10
C GLY A 133 10.33 -1.74 19.91
N SER A 134 10.11 -1.94 21.19
CA SER A 134 11.07 -2.49 22.16
C SER A 134 10.52 -3.81 22.73
N PRO A 135 11.30 -4.59 23.48
CA PRO A 135 10.79 -5.78 24.18
C PRO A 135 9.51 -5.48 24.95
N GLY A 136 8.48 -6.32 24.77
CA GLY A 136 7.15 -6.10 25.35
C GLY A 136 6.16 -5.31 24.49
N SER A 137 6.58 -4.76 23.32
CA SER A 137 5.67 -4.04 22.41
C SER A 137 4.66 -4.94 21.69
N VAL A 138 4.81 -6.25 21.76
CA VAL A 138 3.91 -7.25 21.16
C VAL A 138 3.78 -8.46 22.06
N SER A 139 2.59 -9.07 22.06
CA SER A 139 2.27 -10.22 22.91
C SER A 139 1.61 -11.35 22.13
N VAL A 140 1.76 -12.58 22.61
CA VAL A 140 1.04 -13.75 22.08
C VAL A 140 -0.47 -13.53 22.22
N GLY A 141 -1.22 -13.91 21.17
CA GLY A 141 -2.66 -13.71 21.08
C GLY A 141 -3.07 -12.33 20.57
N GLN A 142 -2.14 -11.37 20.48
CA GLN A 142 -2.43 -10.04 19.97
C GLN A 142 -2.73 -10.06 18.48
N SER A 143 -3.77 -9.32 18.05
CA SER A 143 -4.00 -9.01 16.65
C SER A 143 -3.05 -7.88 16.24
N VAL A 144 -2.28 -8.09 15.19
CA VAL A 144 -1.31 -7.15 14.63
C VAL A 144 -1.55 -6.98 13.14
N GLN A 145 -1.07 -5.87 12.58
CA GLN A 145 -1.20 -5.58 11.15
C GLN A 145 0.09 -5.91 10.41
N VAL A 146 -0.06 -6.50 9.23
CA VAL A 146 1.03 -6.76 8.29
C VAL A 146 0.77 -6.01 6.99
N TRP A 147 1.83 -5.45 6.39
CA TRP A 147 1.73 -4.49 5.29
C TRP A 147 2.69 -4.85 4.16
N GLY A 148 2.25 -4.69 2.91
CA GLY A 148 3.13 -4.90 1.77
C GLY A 148 2.42 -4.80 0.42
N TRP A 149 3.20 -4.87 -0.66
CA TRP A 149 2.73 -4.89 -2.05
C TRP A 149 2.82 -6.30 -2.67
N GLY A 150 2.84 -7.32 -1.85
CA GLY A 150 3.01 -8.70 -2.29
C GLY A 150 1.88 -9.24 -3.15
N ALA A 151 2.06 -10.50 -3.54
CA ALA A 151 1.14 -11.22 -4.39
C ALA A 151 -0.27 -11.28 -3.78
N THR A 152 -1.26 -11.14 -4.63
CA THR A 152 -2.66 -10.99 -4.28
C THR A 152 -3.41 -12.32 -4.30
N SER A 153 -2.75 -13.34 -4.86
CA SER A 153 -3.23 -14.72 -4.98
C SER A 153 -2.05 -15.68 -5.10
N GLN A 154 -2.30 -16.96 -4.94
CA GLN A 154 -1.34 -17.99 -5.30
C GLN A 154 -1.33 -18.14 -6.84
N CYS A 155 -0.54 -17.31 -7.50
CA CYS A 155 -0.32 -17.37 -8.93
C CYS A 155 0.98 -18.11 -9.24
N GLY A 156 1.16 -18.60 -10.47
CA GLY A 156 2.33 -19.41 -10.89
C GLY A 156 3.68 -18.69 -10.71
N SER A 157 3.68 -17.35 -10.76
CA SER A 157 4.82 -16.51 -10.37
C SER A 157 4.32 -15.32 -9.58
N GLU A 158 4.60 -15.29 -8.29
CA GLU A 158 4.16 -14.20 -7.38
C GLU A 158 4.67 -12.81 -7.82
N ALA A 159 5.77 -12.76 -8.57
CA ALA A 159 6.27 -11.52 -9.17
C ALA A 159 5.28 -10.89 -10.17
N ASN A 160 4.43 -11.69 -10.81
CA ASN A 160 3.49 -11.22 -11.83
C ASN A 160 2.10 -10.85 -11.27
N CYS A 161 1.83 -11.08 -10.00
CA CYS A 161 0.55 -10.80 -9.37
C CYS A 161 0.66 -9.96 -8.10
N GLN A 162 1.72 -9.16 -8.01
CA GLN A 162 1.90 -8.22 -6.92
C GLN A 162 0.90 -7.05 -6.98
N SER A 163 0.53 -6.56 -5.81
CA SER A 163 -0.43 -5.45 -5.71
C SER A 163 0.18 -4.13 -6.18
N ARG A 164 -0.53 -3.41 -7.03
CA ARG A 164 -0.17 -2.03 -7.35
C ARG A 164 -0.25 -1.12 -6.12
N TYR A 165 -1.26 -1.32 -5.28
CA TYR A 165 -1.49 -0.52 -4.09
C TYR A 165 -1.09 -1.27 -2.83
N LEU A 166 -0.53 -0.54 -1.86
CA LEU A 166 -0.17 -1.10 -0.56
C LEU A 166 -1.38 -1.76 0.10
N LYS A 167 -1.14 -2.94 0.66
CA LYS A 167 -2.14 -3.75 1.33
C LYS A 167 -1.85 -3.85 2.81
N VAL A 168 -2.91 -4.14 3.56
CA VAL A 168 -2.84 -4.42 4.99
C VAL A 168 -3.73 -5.60 5.35
N ALA A 169 -3.25 -6.47 6.23
CA ALA A 169 -4.04 -7.54 6.82
C ALA A 169 -3.80 -7.62 8.32
N ASN A 170 -4.79 -8.17 9.02
CA ASN A 170 -4.65 -8.56 10.41
C ASN A 170 -4.24 -10.02 10.52
N VAL A 171 -3.27 -10.29 11.37
CA VAL A 171 -2.82 -11.64 11.75
C VAL A 171 -2.78 -11.73 13.28
N THR A 172 -2.80 -12.94 13.84
CA THR A 172 -2.74 -13.13 15.29
C THR A 172 -1.40 -13.72 15.67
N VAL A 173 -0.67 -13.07 16.57
CA VAL A 173 0.63 -13.54 17.07
C VAL A 173 0.45 -14.89 17.81
N THR A 174 1.25 -15.87 17.44
CA THR A 174 1.21 -17.22 18.02
C THR A 174 2.39 -17.51 18.95
N GLY A 175 3.48 -16.75 18.83
CA GLY A 175 4.67 -16.93 19.65
C GLY A 175 5.96 -16.52 18.95
N GLY A 176 7.08 -16.90 19.54
CA GLY A 176 8.39 -16.77 18.93
C GLY A 176 8.71 -17.96 18.01
N CYS A 177 9.50 -17.71 16.96
CA CYS A 177 10.01 -18.73 16.03
C CYS A 177 11.33 -18.27 15.40
N GLY A 178 11.82 -19.00 14.38
CA GLY A 178 12.97 -18.62 13.55
C GLY A 178 12.55 -17.89 12.28
N ASP A 179 13.37 -16.92 11.85
CA ASP A 179 13.29 -16.33 10.52
C ASP A 179 14.03 -17.19 9.48
N ALA A 180 14.11 -16.73 8.22
CA ALA A 180 14.76 -17.44 7.11
C ALA A 180 16.24 -17.77 7.36
N TYR A 181 16.91 -17.10 8.27
CA TYR A 181 18.32 -17.28 8.63
C TYR A 181 18.53 -17.80 10.06
N GLY A 182 17.46 -18.26 10.72
CA GLY A 182 17.51 -18.79 12.09
C GLY A 182 17.54 -17.71 13.18
N GLY A 183 17.32 -16.45 12.84
CA GLY A 183 17.19 -15.35 13.78
C GLY A 183 15.85 -15.37 14.54
N SER A 184 15.78 -14.59 15.63
CA SER A 184 14.54 -14.44 16.39
C SER A 184 13.43 -13.82 15.56
N ALA A 185 12.27 -14.46 15.50
CA ALA A 185 11.11 -14.01 14.77
C ALA A 185 9.82 -14.07 15.61
N ILE A 186 8.83 -13.29 15.19
CA ILE A 186 7.45 -13.32 15.66
C ILE A 186 6.65 -14.15 14.68
N CYS A 187 6.10 -15.28 15.12
CA CYS A 187 5.17 -16.08 14.34
C CYS A 187 3.74 -15.62 14.54
N ALA A 188 2.99 -15.59 13.44
CA ALA A 188 1.59 -15.26 13.47
C ALA A 188 0.79 -16.18 12.56
N ARG A 189 -0.45 -16.44 12.91
CA ARG A 189 -1.42 -17.15 12.09
C ARG A 189 -2.30 -16.20 11.31
N ARG A 190 -2.77 -16.66 10.18
CA ARG A 190 -3.68 -15.93 9.30
C ARG A 190 -4.90 -15.40 10.07
N GLY A 191 -5.23 -14.15 9.84
CA GLY A 191 -6.50 -13.55 10.20
C GLY A 191 -7.34 -13.31 8.93
N ASN A 192 -7.57 -12.06 8.56
CA ASN A 192 -8.27 -11.74 7.32
C ASN A 192 -7.38 -11.78 6.07
N GLY A 193 -6.07 -12.00 6.22
CA GLY A 193 -5.13 -12.18 5.13
C GLY A 193 -3.81 -12.79 5.58
N ILE A 194 -2.92 -13.06 4.64
CA ILE A 194 -1.59 -13.65 4.87
C ILE A 194 -0.55 -13.08 3.90
N THR A 195 0.69 -12.98 4.34
CA THR A 195 1.85 -12.49 3.60
C THR A 195 2.20 -13.42 2.43
N ALA A 196 2.63 -12.83 1.31
CA ALA A 196 3.05 -13.55 0.10
C ALA A 196 4.29 -12.89 -0.52
N GLY A 197 4.76 -13.40 -1.67
CA GLY A 197 5.94 -12.86 -2.36
C GLY A 197 5.77 -11.39 -2.73
N GLY A 198 6.75 -10.56 -2.36
CA GLY A 198 6.71 -9.10 -2.50
C GLY A 198 6.35 -8.35 -1.21
N ASP A 199 5.74 -9.04 -0.22
CA ASP A 199 5.56 -8.48 1.13
C ASP A 199 6.84 -8.58 1.97
N SER A 200 7.79 -9.42 1.58
CA SER A 200 9.13 -9.56 2.18
C SER A 200 9.73 -8.21 2.53
N GLY A 201 10.29 -8.06 3.71
CA GLY A 201 10.85 -6.81 4.21
C GLY A 201 9.83 -5.79 4.72
N GLY A 202 8.53 -5.99 4.45
CA GLY A 202 7.44 -5.14 4.95
C GLY A 202 7.23 -5.29 6.45
N PRO A 203 6.56 -4.32 7.10
CA PRO A 203 6.43 -4.30 8.54
C PRO A 203 5.28 -5.15 9.06
N MET A 204 5.48 -5.71 10.27
CA MET A 204 4.43 -6.05 11.22
C MET A 204 4.31 -4.92 12.22
N THR A 205 3.10 -4.41 12.44
CA THR A 205 2.86 -3.33 13.41
C THR A 205 1.88 -3.77 14.49
N ALA A 206 2.25 -3.50 15.74
CA ALA A 206 1.40 -3.63 16.92
C ALA A 206 1.06 -2.23 17.43
N ASN A 207 -0.22 -1.87 17.44
CA ASN A 207 -0.68 -0.52 17.84
C ASN A 207 0.07 0.63 17.12
N GLY A 208 0.32 0.47 15.81
CA GLY A 208 1.03 1.48 15.00
C GLY A 208 2.55 1.54 15.21
N ILE A 209 3.13 0.61 15.98
CA ILE A 209 4.58 0.49 16.23
C ILE A 209 5.09 -0.73 15.48
N GLN A 210 6.16 -0.59 14.71
CA GLN A 210 6.77 -1.69 13.99
C GLN A 210 7.52 -2.63 14.93
N VAL A 211 7.08 -3.89 14.95
CA VAL A 211 7.65 -4.94 15.81
C VAL A 211 8.35 -6.04 15.00
N GLY A 212 8.11 -6.11 13.70
CA GLY A 212 8.67 -7.15 12.85
C GLY A 212 8.93 -6.70 11.42
N VAL A 213 9.76 -7.48 10.73
CA VAL A 213 10.09 -7.38 9.30
C VAL A 213 9.77 -8.72 8.64
N ALA A 214 8.97 -8.72 7.57
CA ALA A 214 8.50 -9.93 6.90
C ALA A 214 9.66 -10.78 6.38
N SER A 215 9.72 -12.04 6.82
CA SER A 215 10.77 -12.99 6.45
C SER A 215 10.24 -14.18 5.66
N THR A 216 9.35 -14.98 6.25
CA THR A 216 8.80 -16.18 5.60
C THR A 216 7.29 -16.29 5.77
N SER A 217 6.64 -17.05 4.88
CA SER A 217 5.22 -17.38 4.96
C SER A 217 4.96 -18.67 4.20
N ASP A 218 4.03 -19.49 4.70
CA ASP A 218 3.48 -20.63 3.95
C ASP A 218 2.39 -20.21 2.94
N ARG A 219 2.03 -18.91 2.91
CA ARG A 219 1.00 -18.30 2.07
C ARG A 219 -0.41 -18.81 2.31
N GLN A 220 -0.61 -19.59 3.34
CA GLN A 220 -1.90 -20.21 3.68
C GLN A 220 -2.33 -19.91 5.12
N THR A 221 -1.51 -20.26 6.09
CA THR A 221 -1.88 -20.28 7.49
C THR A 221 -0.96 -19.48 8.40
N THR A 222 0.36 -19.48 8.13
CA THR A 222 1.37 -18.93 9.02
C THR A 222 2.37 -18.01 8.32
N THR A 223 2.90 -17.06 9.07
CA THR A 223 3.95 -16.15 8.64
C THR A 223 4.92 -15.87 9.79
N ALA A 224 6.19 -15.64 9.47
CA ALA A 224 7.23 -15.27 10.41
C ALA A 224 7.84 -13.91 10.03
N TYR A 225 7.96 -13.06 11.02
CA TYR A 225 8.53 -11.72 10.92
C TYR A 225 9.76 -11.63 11.82
N THR A 226 10.93 -11.28 11.26
CA THR A 226 12.13 -11.04 12.06
C THR A 226 11.83 -10.03 13.15
N ASN A 227 12.11 -10.39 14.39
CA ASN A 227 11.69 -9.63 15.58
C ASN A 227 12.53 -8.37 15.77
N VAL A 228 12.03 -7.23 15.28
CA VAL A 228 12.70 -5.92 15.42
C VAL A 228 13.03 -5.60 16.88
N THR A 229 12.16 -5.97 17.80
CA THR A 229 12.34 -5.65 19.24
C THR A 229 13.57 -6.32 19.84
N ALA A 230 13.96 -7.49 19.31
CA ALA A 230 15.16 -8.21 19.74
C ALA A 230 16.45 -7.62 19.14
N TYR A 231 16.35 -6.86 18.06
CA TYR A 231 17.51 -6.34 17.33
C TYR A 231 17.66 -4.81 17.41
N ARG A 232 16.96 -4.16 18.36
CA ARG A 232 16.99 -2.70 18.55
C ARG A 232 18.40 -2.14 18.71
N SER A 233 19.25 -2.80 19.48
CA SER A 233 20.64 -2.33 19.71
C SER A 233 21.46 -2.32 18.43
N TRP A 234 21.28 -3.32 17.55
CA TRP A 234 21.95 -3.34 16.25
C TRP A 234 21.44 -2.22 15.35
N ILE A 235 20.12 -2.01 15.27
CA ILE A 235 19.52 -0.94 14.48
C ILE A 235 20.02 0.42 14.97
N GLN A 236 20.03 0.65 16.29
CA GLN A 236 20.49 1.89 16.89
C GLN A 236 21.99 2.14 16.63
N SER A 237 22.82 1.09 16.67
CA SER A 237 24.28 1.24 16.44
C SER A 237 24.62 1.69 15.01
N ILE A 238 23.73 1.45 14.03
CA ILE A 238 23.96 1.77 12.61
C ILE A 238 23.16 3.00 12.20
N ALA A 239 21.86 3.03 12.49
CA ALA A 239 20.92 4.06 12.04
C ALA A 239 20.67 5.17 13.06
N GLY A 240 21.07 4.99 14.32
CA GLY A 240 20.92 5.98 15.39
C GLY A 240 19.50 6.11 15.95
N VAL A 241 18.59 5.14 15.67
CA VAL A 241 17.17 5.18 16.06
C VAL A 241 16.71 3.88 16.75
#